data_4759dc35b6bfdd3d19a6d3a13bc0324f
#
_entry.id   4759dc35b6bfdd3d19a6d3a13bc0324f
#
_cell.length_a   1.000
_cell.length_b   1.000
_cell.length_c   1.000
_cell.angle_alpha   90.00
_cell.angle_beta   90.00
_cell.angle_gamma   90.00
#
_symmetry.space_group_name_H-M   'P 1'
#
loop_
_entity.id
_entity.type
_entity.pdbx_description
1 polymer ?
#
loop_
_entity_poly.entity_id
_entity_poly.type
_entity_poly.pdbx_seq_one_letter_code
_entity_poly.pdbx_strand_id
1 'polypeptide(L)'
;MLTVTPTIQVPLDEIQLTPIRAQGAGGQNVNKVSSAMHLRFDSTASSLPDYCKQRLLQMRDGRVTESGVIVIKAQRYRTQDQNRTDALERLAELIRSALIEDKPRRPTRPTLGSKRRRLEGKAKRASIKAGRGRVDF
;
A
#
# COMPACT_ATOMS: atom_id res chain seq x y z
N MET A 1 20.26 4.50 13.86
CA MET A 1 19.80 3.70 12.70
C MET A 1 18.34 3.33 12.84
N LEU A 2 17.60 3.35 11.75
CA LEU A 2 16.22 2.86 11.71
C LEU A 2 16.23 1.35 11.46
N THR A 3 15.73 0.57 12.41
CA THR A 3 15.63 -0.87 12.27
C THR A 3 14.32 -1.22 11.56
N VAL A 4 14.41 -1.78 10.37
CA VAL A 4 13.25 -2.25 9.59
C VAL A 4 12.95 -3.71 9.95
N THR A 5 13.97 -4.55 9.83
CA THR A 5 13.94 -5.96 10.24
C THR A 5 15.22 -6.26 11.02
N PRO A 6 15.34 -7.40 11.71
CA PRO A 6 16.57 -7.75 12.38
C PRO A 6 17.81 -7.77 11.46
N THR A 7 17.60 -7.97 10.17
CA THR A 7 18.69 -8.03 9.17
C THR A 7 18.83 -6.76 8.35
N ILE A 8 17.82 -5.89 8.33
CA ILE A 8 17.79 -4.68 7.51
C ILE A 8 17.69 -3.45 8.40
N GLN A 9 18.68 -2.59 8.30
CA GLN A 9 18.74 -1.30 9.00
C GLN A 9 19.02 -0.20 8.00
N VAL A 10 18.42 0.96 8.22
CA VAL A 10 18.62 2.15 7.39
C VAL A 10 19.35 3.22 8.20
N PRO A 11 20.51 3.69 7.74
CA PRO A 11 21.16 4.81 8.39
C PRO A 11 20.30 6.07 8.37
N LEU A 12 20.22 6.79 9.46
CA LEU A 12 19.45 8.03 9.52
C LEU A 12 19.97 9.11 8.56
N ASP A 13 21.24 9.05 8.20
CA ASP A 13 21.88 9.97 7.25
C ASP A 13 21.27 9.88 5.84
N GLU A 14 20.69 8.74 5.50
CA GLU A 14 20.01 8.54 4.22
C GLU A 14 18.56 9.05 4.22
N ILE A 15 18.03 9.39 5.38
CA ILE A 15 16.66 9.86 5.57
C ILE A 15 16.68 11.37 5.79
N GLN A 16 15.96 12.10 4.95
CA GLN A 16 15.79 13.55 5.11
C GLN A 16 14.53 13.82 5.91
N LEU A 17 14.67 14.49 7.03
CA LEU A 17 13.58 14.91 7.90
C LEU A 17 13.55 16.43 7.97
N THR A 18 12.50 17.03 7.45
CA THR A 18 12.32 18.49 7.42
C THR A 18 11.07 18.87 8.17
N PRO A 19 11.16 19.76 9.15
CA PRO A 19 9.97 20.28 9.82
C PRO A 19 9.17 21.17 8.84
N ILE A 20 7.87 20.96 8.82
CA ILE A 20 6.92 21.74 8.01
C ILE A 20 5.75 22.17 8.87
N ARG A 21 5.01 23.15 8.37
CA ARG A 21 3.77 23.56 9.03
C ARG A 21 2.71 22.49 8.84
N ALA A 22 2.02 22.14 9.94
CA ALA A 22 0.90 21.22 9.87
C ALA A 22 -0.23 21.84 9.05
N GLN A 23 -0.83 21.04 8.15
CA GLN A 23 -2.03 21.43 7.42
C GLN A 23 -3.26 20.92 8.16
N GLY A 24 -4.22 21.77 8.38
CA GLY A 24 -5.49 21.40 9.01
C GLY A 24 -6.37 22.60 9.24
N ALA A 25 -7.68 22.38 9.28
CA ALA A 25 -8.64 23.38 9.72
C ALA A 25 -8.48 23.52 11.23
N GLY A 26 -7.76 24.51 11.69
CA GLY A 26 -7.60 24.67 13.11
C GLY A 26 -6.94 25.96 13.51
N GLY A 27 -7.08 26.29 14.75
CA GLY A 27 -6.75 27.54 15.35
C GLY A 27 -5.33 28.08 15.09
N GLN A 28 -5.03 29.19 15.71
CA GLN A 28 -3.81 29.97 15.49
C GLN A 28 -2.50 29.18 15.69
N ASN A 29 -2.50 28.12 16.49
CA ASN A 29 -1.31 27.31 16.77
C ASN A 29 -0.88 26.47 15.55
N VAL A 30 -1.81 26.05 14.70
CA VAL A 30 -1.52 25.25 13.51
C VAL A 30 -0.70 26.05 12.49
N ASN A 31 -0.93 27.37 12.40
CA ASN A 31 -0.27 28.24 11.43
C ASN A 31 1.10 28.76 11.92
N LYS A 32 1.38 28.71 13.22
CA LYS A 32 2.58 29.30 13.82
C LYS A 32 3.65 28.29 14.20
N VAL A 33 3.28 27.00 14.37
CA VAL A 33 4.19 25.97 14.87
C VAL A 33 4.46 24.94 13.79
N SER A 34 5.73 24.78 13.43
CA SER A 34 6.18 23.74 12.49
C SER A 34 6.31 22.40 13.22
N SER A 35 5.19 21.82 13.63
CA SER A 35 5.14 20.57 14.34
C SER A 35 5.13 19.33 13.43
N ALA A 36 4.70 19.48 12.19
CA ALA A 36 4.68 18.39 11.23
C ALA A 36 6.09 18.11 10.69
N MET A 37 6.32 16.85 10.36
CA MET A 37 7.58 16.41 9.78
C MET A 37 7.36 15.87 8.37
N HIS A 38 8.20 16.29 7.45
CA HIS A 38 8.27 15.79 6.09
C HIS A 38 9.49 14.86 5.98
N LEU A 39 9.23 13.61 5.69
CA LEU A 39 10.27 12.61 5.50
C LEU A 39 10.43 12.33 4.00
N ARG A 40 11.67 12.37 3.54
CA ARG A 40 12.04 11.96 2.20
C ARG A 40 13.16 10.94 2.26
N PHE A 41 12.97 9.82 1.60
CA PHE A 41 13.93 8.73 1.54
C PHE A 41 14.04 8.21 0.13
N ASP A 42 15.23 8.33 -0.46
CA ASP A 42 15.51 7.78 -1.79
C ASP A 42 15.96 6.33 -1.65
N SER A 43 15.07 5.40 -1.94
CA SER A 43 15.35 3.98 -1.81
C SER A 43 16.41 3.50 -2.82
N THR A 44 16.48 4.10 -4.00
CA THR A 44 17.41 3.69 -5.05
C THR A 44 18.84 4.08 -4.73
N ALA A 45 19.05 5.22 -4.07
CA ALA A 45 20.35 5.71 -3.63
C ALA A 45 20.75 5.19 -2.24
N SER A 46 19.88 4.41 -1.60
CA SER A 46 20.10 3.94 -0.23
C SER A 46 20.98 2.69 -0.16
N SER A 47 21.38 2.33 1.06
CA SER A 47 22.12 1.09 1.34
C SER A 47 21.23 -0.17 1.40
N LEU A 48 19.94 -0.05 1.08
CA LEU A 48 19.04 -1.20 1.05
C LEU A 48 19.50 -2.25 0.04
N PRO A 49 19.28 -3.56 0.32
CA PRO A 49 19.54 -4.60 -0.66
C PRO A 49 18.72 -4.40 -1.95
N ASP A 50 19.29 -4.83 -3.08
CA ASP A 50 18.67 -4.62 -4.40
C ASP A 50 17.27 -5.20 -4.49
N TYR A 51 17.00 -6.35 -3.87
CA TYR A 51 15.66 -6.95 -3.87
C TYR A 51 14.64 -6.08 -3.13
N CYS A 52 15.04 -5.39 -2.07
CA CYS A 52 14.19 -4.42 -1.37
C CYS A 52 13.86 -3.22 -2.25
N LYS A 53 14.87 -2.69 -2.94
CA LYS A 53 14.71 -1.55 -3.87
C LYS A 53 13.74 -1.89 -4.99
N GLN A 54 13.87 -3.05 -5.59
CA GLN A 54 12.99 -3.52 -6.65
C GLN A 54 11.55 -3.67 -6.17
N ARG A 55 11.34 -4.23 -5.00
CA ARG A 55 10.00 -4.38 -4.42
C ARG A 55 9.34 -3.05 -4.10
N LEU A 56 10.10 -2.10 -3.58
CA LEU A 56 9.62 -0.74 -3.33
C LEU A 56 9.20 -0.04 -4.62
N LEU A 57 9.97 -0.21 -5.71
CA LEU A 57 9.64 0.34 -7.02
C LEU A 57 8.36 -0.25 -7.61
N GLN A 58 8.08 -1.52 -7.35
CA GLN A 58 6.89 -2.22 -7.81
C GLN A 58 5.66 -1.95 -6.94
N MET A 59 5.86 -1.36 -5.78
CA MET A 59 4.79 -1.11 -4.83
C MET A 59 3.85 -0.01 -5.31
N ARG A 60 2.56 -0.28 -5.31
CA ARG A 60 1.53 0.70 -5.63
C ARG A 60 1.07 1.42 -4.37
N ASP A 61 1.89 2.33 -3.89
CA ASP A 61 1.57 3.16 -2.73
C ASP A 61 1.79 4.62 -3.11
N GLY A 62 0.86 5.48 -2.75
CA GLY A 62 0.95 6.91 -3.04
C GLY A 62 2.14 7.62 -2.41
N ARG A 63 2.75 7.02 -1.40
CA ARG A 63 3.95 7.55 -0.75
C ARG A 63 5.24 7.23 -1.51
N VAL A 64 5.20 6.26 -2.41
CA VAL A 64 6.34 5.85 -3.22
C VAL A 64 6.20 6.43 -4.62
N THR A 65 7.17 7.23 -5.04
CA THR A 65 7.20 7.79 -6.40
C THR A 65 7.72 6.77 -7.40
N GLU A 66 7.52 7.03 -8.68
CA GLU A 66 8.02 6.17 -9.77
C GLU A 66 9.55 6.03 -9.75
N SER A 67 10.25 7.06 -9.27
CA SER A 67 11.71 7.05 -9.13
C SER A 67 12.21 6.29 -7.90
N GLY A 68 11.31 5.79 -7.05
CA GLY A 68 11.66 5.07 -5.83
C GLY A 68 11.90 5.94 -4.62
N VAL A 69 11.54 7.21 -4.68
CA VAL A 69 11.61 8.13 -3.53
C VAL A 69 10.35 7.97 -2.69
N ILE A 70 10.54 7.74 -1.40
CA ILE A 70 9.44 7.64 -0.44
C ILE A 70 9.26 8.99 0.24
N VAL A 71 8.04 9.50 0.22
CA VAL A 71 7.66 10.76 0.86
C VAL A 71 6.57 10.50 1.87
N ILE A 72 6.85 10.82 3.12
CA ILE A 72 5.90 10.65 4.24
C ILE A 72 5.74 11.99 4.95
N LYS A 73 4.50 12.38 5.18
CA LYS A 73 4.14 13.57 5.92
C LYS A 73 3.50 13.17 7.25
N ALA A 74 4.19 13.41 8.35
CA ALA A 74 3.72 13.09 9.69
C ALA A 74 3.26 14.36 10.39
N GLN A 75 1.96 14.44 10.64
CA GLN A 75 1.33 15.58 11.33
C GLN A 75 0.29 15.14 12.36
N ARG A 76 0.37 13.87 12.75
CA ARG A 76 -0.62 13.24 13.63
C ARG A 76 -0.52 13.71 15.08
N TYR A 77 0.69 14.01 15.52
CA TYR A 77 0.96 14.37 16.91
C TYR A 77 1.16 15.87 17.06
N ARG A 78 1.10 16.32 18.30
CA ARG A 78 1.20 17.74 18.66
C ARG A 78 2.64 18.25 18.66
N THR A 79 3.59 17.39 18.97
CA THR A 79 5.01 17.75 19.05
C THR A 79 5.78 17.27 17.82
N GLN A 80 6.82 18.02 17.46
CA GLN A 80 7.70 17.71 16.35
C GLN A 80 8.43 16.37 16.57
N ASP A 81 8.89 16.11 17.79
CA ASP A 81 9.61 14.87 18.12
C ASP A 81 8.74 13.63 17.96
N GLN A 82 7.49 13.72 18.37
CA GLN A 82 6.53 12.63 18.18
C GLN A 82 6.23 12.39 16.71
N ASN A 83 6.09 13.44 15.91
CA ASN A 83 5.87 13.33 14.48
C ASN A 83 7.10 12.76 13.77
N ARG A 84 8.29 13.10 14.21
CA ARG A 84 9.54 12.53 13.71
C ARG A 84 9.60 11.02 13.95
N THR A 85 9.30 10.58 15.14
CA THR A 85 9.24 9.15 15.49
C THR A 85 8.18 8.44 14.67
N ASP A 86 7.00 9.02 14.53
CA ASP A 86 5.91 8.48 13.72
C ASP A 86 6.31 8.35 12.24
N ALA A 87 6.96 9.36 11.67
CA ALA A 87 7.46 9.30 10.29
C ALA A 87 8.45 8.16 10.08
N LEU A 88 9.38 7.98 11.01
CA LEU A 88 10.37 6.89 10.94
C LEU A 88 9.72 5.52 11.08
N GLU A 89 8.76 5.37 11.96
CA GLU A 89 8.00 4.12 12.12
C GLU A 89 7.19 3.79 10.87
N ARG A 90 6.56 4.76 10.27
CA ARG A 90 5.80 4.58 9.02
C ARG A 90 6.73 4.17 7.87
N LEU A 91 7.92 4.73 7.78
CA LEU A 91 8.92 4.32 6.80
C LEU A 91 9.32 2.86 7.01
N ALA A 92 9.60 2.46 8.25
CA ALA A 92 9.95 1.09 8.58
C ALA A 92 8.83 0.11 8.23
N GLU A 93 7.60 0.43 8.56
CA GLU A 93 6.43 -0.37 8.22
C GLU A 93 6.22 -0.49 6.70
N LEU A 94 6.41 0.60 5.98
CA LEU A 94 6.28 0.61 4.52
C LEU A 94 7.30 -0.33 3.88
N ILE A 95 8.56 -0.27 4.31
CA ILE A 95 9.62 -1.15 3.82
C ILE A 95 9.32 -2.60 4.18
N ARG A 96 8.87 -2.87 5.41
CA ARG A 96 8.47 -4.22 5.82
C ARG A 96 7.34 -4.76 4.96
N SER A 97 6.33 -3.96 4.67
CA SER A 97 5.21 -4.39 3.84
C SER A 97 5.64 -4.72 2.42
N ALA A 98 6.63 -4.01 1.89
CA ALA A 98 7.20 -4.31 0.58
C ALA A 98 7.96 -5.65 0.55
N LEU A 99 8.49 -6.08 1.69
CA LEU A 99 9.23 -7.34 1.82
C LEU A 99 8.33 -8.56 2.02
N ILE A 100 7.08 -8.36 2.36
CA ILE A 100 6.11 -9.45 2.53
C ILE A 100 5.79 -10.02 1.15
N GLU A 101 6.07 -11.29 0.95
CA GLU A 101 5.66 -12.02 -0.25
C GLU A 101 4.18 -12.38 -0.14
N ASP A 102 3.41 -11.95 -1.11
CA ASP A 102 2.03 -12.42 -1.24
C ASP A 102 2.04 -13.91 -1.56
N LYS A 103 1.32 -14.68 -0.75
CA LYS A 103 1.13 -16.08 -1.05
C LYS A 103 0.45 -16.21 -2.41
N PRO A 104 1.00 -17.02 -3.33
CA PRO A 104 0.36 -17.22 -4.61
C PRO A 104 -1.05 -17.77 -4.40
N ARG A 105 -2.04 -17.07 -4.95
CA ARG A 105 -3.42 -17.55 -4.94
C ARG A 105 -3.48 -18.85 -5.73
N ARG A 106 -3.71 -19.94 -5.04
CA ARG A 106 -4.02 -21.19 -5.72
C ARG A 106 -5.42 -21.10 -6.30
N PRO A 107 -5.59 -21.39 -7.60
CA PRO A 107 -6.92 -21.45 -8.16
C PRO A 107 -7.74 -22.50 -7.41
N THR A 108 -8.84 -22.07 -6.82
CA THR A 108 -9.76 -22.99 -6.16
C THR A 108 -10.68 -23.58 -7.19
N ARG A 109 -10.94 -24.90 -7.06
CA ARG A 109 -11.95 -25.53 -7.90
C ARG A 109 -13.33 -25.01 -7.54
N PRO A 110 -14.22 -24.79 -8.54
CA PRO A 110 -15.59 -24.43 -8.25
C PRO A 110 -16.24 -25.48 -7.34
N THR A 111 -17.04 -25.04 -6.39
CA THR A 111 -17.78 -25.94 -5.50
C THR A 111 -18.82 -26.74 -6.29
N LEU A 112 -19.20 -27.93 -5.80
CA LEU A 112 -20.27 -28.71 -6.42
C LEU A 112 -21.57 -27.94 -6.52
N GLY A 113 -21.92 -27.13 -5.51
CA GLY A 113 -23.10 -26.27 -5.56
C GLY A 113 -23.01 -25.19 -6.64
N SER A 114 -21.84 -24.61 -6.88
CA SER A 114 -21.59 -23.66 -7.95
C SER A 114 -21.74 -24.33 -9.33
N LYS A 115 -21.17 -25.51 -9.51
CA LYS A 115 -21.33 -26.29 -10.75
C LYS A 115 -22.79 -26.64 -11.02
N ARG A 116 -23.54 -27.06 -9.99
CA ARG A 116 -24.99 -27.36 -10.13
C ARG A 116 -25.76 -26.11 -10.56
N ARG A 117 -25.54 -24.97 -9.92
CA ARG A 117 -26.19 -23.71 -10.28
C ARG A 117 -25.89 -23.30 -11.72
N ARG A 118 -24.65 -23.48 -12.17
CA ARG A 118 -24.26 -23.19 -13.54
C ARG A 118 -24.97 -24.10 -14.53
N LEU A 119 -25.05 -25.41 -14.24
CA LEU A 119 -25.72 -26.40 -15.09
C LEU A 119 -27.23 -26.18 -15.14
N GLU A 120 -27.83 -25.87 -13.98
CA GLU A 120 -29.27 -25.52 -13.91
C GLU A 120 -29.57 -24.27 -14.72
N GLY A 121 -28.71 -23.24 -14.65
CA GLY A 121 -28.84 -22.03 -15.44
C GLY A 121 -28.74 -22.32 -16.93
N LYS A 122 -27.82 -23.19 -17.35
CA LYS A 122 -27.69 -23.64 -18.74
C LYS A 122 -28.92 -24.44 -19.17
N ALA A 123 -29.43 -25.35 -18.39
CA ALA A 123 -30.62 -26.13 -18.67
C ALA A 123 -31.86 -25.25 -18.84
N LYS A 124 -32.02 -24.26 -17.95
CA LYS A 124 -33.09 -23.25 -18.08
C LYS A 124 -33.04 -22.48 -19.38
N ARG A 125 -31.84 -21.98 -19.74
CA ARG A 125 -31.65 -21.24 -20.99
C ARG A 125 -31.89 -22.11 -22.21
N ALA A 126 -31.45 -23.36 -22.18
CA ALA A 126 -31.70 -24.32 -23.26
C ALA A 126 -33.19 -24.61 -23.42
N SER A 127 -33.92 -24.77 -22.31
CA SER A 127 -35.37 -24.96 -22.29
C SER A 127 -36.11 -23.74 -22.86
N ILE A 128 -35.70 -22.54 -22.48
CA ILE A 128 -36.27 -21.29 -23.01
C ILE A 128 -36.03 -21.18 -24.52
N LYS A 129 -34.80 -21.49 -24.97
CA LYS A 129 -34.45 -21.49 -26.40
C LYS A 129 -35.27 -22.54 -27.20
N ALA A 130 -35.46 -23.71 -26.62
CA ALA A 130 -36.28 -24.74 -27.27
C ALA A 130 -37.74 -24.32 -27.37
N GLY A 131 -38.26 -23.64 -26.34
CA GLY A 131 -39.63 -23.07 -26.35
C GLY A 131 -39.81 -21.90 -27.31
N ARG A 132 -38.74 -21.24 -27.76
CA ARG A 132 -38.75 -20.20 -28.80
C ARG A 132 -38.67 -20.76 -30.22
N GLY A 133 -38.46 -22.06 -30.34
CA GLY A 133 -38.51 -22.74 -31.62
C GLY A 133 -39.90 -22.65 -32.24
N ARG A 134 -40.00 -22.97 -33.52
CA ARG A 134 -41.20 -22.92 -34.38
C ARG A 134 -42.50 -22.93 -33.61
N VAL A 135 -43.23 -21.86 -33.75
CA VAL A 135 -44.64 -21.85 -33.41
C VAL A 135 -45.40 -22.32 -34.66
N ASP A 136 -45.89 -23.54 -34.63
CA ASP A 136 -46.79 -24.01 -35.67
C ASP A 136 -48.14 -23.40 -35.40
N PHE A 137 -48.57 -22.59 -36.32
CA PHE A 137 -49.93 -22.06 -36.37
C PHE A 137 -50.86 -22.99 -37.10
#